data_ff29ebf0bf09202a3b72024dfbe220e1
#
_entry.id   ff29ebf0bf09202a3b72024dfbe220e1
#
_cell.length_a   1.000
_cell.length_b   1.000
_cell.length_c   1.000
_cell.angle_alpha   90.00
_cell.angle_beta   90.00
_cell.angle_gamma   90.00
#
_symmetry.space_group_name_H-M   'P 1'
#
loop_
_entity.id
_entity.type
_entity.pdbx_description
1 polymer ?
#
loop_
_entity_poly.entity_id
_entity_poly.type
_entity_poly.pdbx_seq_one_letter_code
_entity_poly.pdbx_strand_id
1 'polypeptide(L)'
;MSGLPLRPEATVSVTTWRIRLRRWWAIALVLVVLGVGVAVSVRRPAPEKVSAPSSDAAAEMVRVAGPHLVAVQPGTPLANKLDVRTVAAERTSAPLLTVTGSIVARLAPGTDNADARWDFSQLDLATTYADWLRARAEEPYAEQQLAKTRQLVAARSVAQTQLVDRLRRLVKAGTDSPRDLAKAEADLVEAQLEGQKQVFEAEAAFKNAVRSRATLERQLFQAGVDPALLAHAKEGAAIMVAEVPETHIGLVRDGQSVTARFFALPGETITGRVSSLAPTLASERRTLRVFVELDDPQLHLRPGMFAEIGLGTEPRDALAVPSDAVLHVGRSDYVLVQAEPGMWRVNEVHIGEARGTSVEVLSGIASGDTVIGSGAILLKPLVVQALQD
;
A
#
# COMPACT_ATOMS: atom_id res chain seq x y z
N MET A 1 -47.42 -42.28 17.91
CA MET A 1 -48.53 -42.06 16.97
C MET A 1 -47.93 -41.12 15.93
N SER A 2 -47.43 -41.66 14.82
CA SER A 2 -48.08 -41.69 13.50
C SER A 2 -48.02 -40.26 12.88
N GLY A 3 -47.45 -39.98 11.74
CA GLY A 3 -47.08 -40.73 10.57
C GLY A 3 -46.31 -39.84 9.59
N LEU A 4 -45.46 -40.50 8.83
CA LEU A 4 -44.88 -40.03 7.56
C LEU A 4 -45.95 -40.09 6.42
N PRO A 5 -45.78 -39.28 5.38
CA PRO A 5 -46.09 -39.75 4.02
C PRO A 5 -44.90 -39.54 3.06
N LEU A 6 -44.38 -40.59 2.49
CA LEU A 6 -44.43 -41.14 1.13
C LEU A 6 -44.01 -40.19 -0.03
N ARG A 7 -42.91 -40.59 -0.70
CA ARG A 7 -42.47 -40.16 -2.04
C ARG A 7 -43.49 -40.53 -3.11
N PRO A 8 -43.56 -39.83 -4.23
CA PRO A 8 -44.00 -40.38 -5.49
C PRO A 8 -42.82 -40.73 -6.38
N GLU A 9 -42.99 -41.88 -7.02
CA GLU A 9 -42.13 -42.57 -7.98
C GLU A 9 -42.00 -41.85 -9.33
N ALA A 10 -40.82 -42.01 -9.93
CA ALA A 10 -40.52 -41.61 -11.30
C ALA A 10 -41.10 -42.59 -12.28
N THR A 11 -42.02 -42.18 -13.11
CA THR A 11 -42.48 -42.92 -14.34
C THR A 11 -41.50 -42.65 -15.47
N VAL A 12 -40.80 -43.68 -15.87
CA VAL A 12 -39.98 -43.76 -17.10
C VAL A 12 -40.90 -44.00 -18.30
N SER A 13 -41.02 -43.03 -19.21
CA SER A 13 -41.69 -43.23 -20.49
C SER A 13 -40.72 -43.80 -21.54
N VAL A 14 -40.95 -45.01 -21.94
CA VAL A 14 -40.31 -45.72 -23.08
C VAL A 14 -40.99 -45.26 -24.37
N THR A 15 -40.44 -44.27 -25.08
CA THR A 15 -40.86 -44.01 -26.48
C THR A 15 -39.78 -43.17 -27.18
N THR A 16 -38.73 -43.77 -27.69
CA THR A 16 -37.90 -43.16 -28.77
C THR A 16 -36.92 -44.17 -29.39
N TRP A 17 -37.42 -45.30 -29.90
CA TRP A 17 -36.56 -46.26 -30.65
C TRP A 17 -37.00 -46.51 -32.12
N ARG A 18 -37.84 -45.65 -32.70
CA ARG A 18 -38.33 -45.87 -34.09
C ARG A 18 -37.88 -44.82 -35.13
N ILE A 19 -36.98 -43.89 -34.83
CA ILE A 19 -36.59 -42.82 -35.78
C ILE A 19 -35.15 -43.00 -36.34
N ARG A 20 -34.39 -44.00 -35.93
CA ARG A 20 -32.96 -44.12 -36.35
C ARG A 20 -32.74 -44.97 -37.62
N LEU A 21 -33.74 -45.68 -38.16
CA LEU A 21 -33.56 -46.55 -39.38
C LEU A 21 -33.85 -45.90 -40.76
N ARG A 22 -34.40 -44.65 -40.76
CA ARG A 22 -34.70 -43.98 -42.06
C ARG A 22 -33.62 -43.06 -42.59
N ARG A 23 -32.54 -42.78 -41.80
CA ARG A 23 -31.49 -41.86 -42.24
C ARG A 23 -30.30 -42.54 -42.94
N TRP A 24 -30.17 -43.83 -42.91
CA TRP A 24 -29.04 -44.55 -43.53
C TRP A 24 -29.24 -44.85 -44.98
N TRP A 25 -30.47 -44.84 -45.50
CA TRP A 25 -30.76 -45.10 -46.94
C TRP A 25 -30.54 -43.83 -47.79
N ALA A 26 -30.54 -42.63 -47.22
CA ALA A 26 -30.27 -41.41 -47.97
C ALA A 26 -28.80 -41.19 -48.27
N ILE A 27 -27.88 -41.74 -47.44
CA ILE A 27 -26.44 -41.62 -47.63
C ILE A 27 -25.89 -42.63 -48.67
N ALA A 28 -26.50 -43.77 -48.83
CA ALA A 28 -26.07 -44.75 -49.82
C ALA A 28 -26.40 -44.36 -51.29
N LEU A 29 -27.40 -43.52 -51.52
CA LEU A 29 -27.78 -43.05 -52.84
C LEU A 29 -26.93 -41.90 -53.37
N VAL A 30 -26.29 -41.13 -52.51
CA VAL A 30 -25.39 -39.99 -52.88
C VAL A 30 -24.02 -40.52 -53.34
N LEU A 31 -23.55 -41.67 -52.82
CA LEU A 31 -22.26 -42.26 -53.20
C LEU A 31 -22.24 -43.01 -54.54
N VAL A 32 -23.38 -43.42 -55.08
CA VAL A 32 -23.44 -44.09 -56.36
C VAL A 32 -23.54 -43.13 -57.57
N VAL A 33 -23.96 -41.84 -57.32
CA VAL A 33 -24.04 -40.83 -58.41
C VAL A 33 -22.70 -40.12 -58.63
N LEU A 34 -21.73 -40.23 -57.69
CA LEU A 34 -20.40 -39.62 -57.80
C LEU A 34 -19.31 -40.49 -58.45
N GLY A 35 -19.69 -41.74 -58.84
CA GLY A 35 -18.75 -42.71 -59.38
C GLY A 35 -18.72 -42.83 -60.94
N VAL A 36 -19.54 -42.11 -61.70
CA VAL A 36 -19.64 -42.27 -63.16
C VAL A 36 -19.28 -41.01 -63.98
N GLY A 37 -18.63 -40.03 -63.41
CA GLY A 37 -18.39 -38.75 -64.08
C GLY A 37 -16.91 -38.31 -64.22
N VAL A 38 -15.94 -39.22 -64.39
CA VAL A 38 -14.55 -38.79 -64.66
C VAL A 38 -13.86 -39.73 -65.66
N ALA A 39 -14.05 -39.46 -66.90
CA ALA A 39 -13.15 -39.85 -67.99
C ALA A 39 -13.29 -38.88 -69.16
N VAL A 40 -12.95 -37.63 -68.95
CA VAL A 40 -12.62 -36.72 -70.07
C VAL A 40 -11.27 -36.04 -69.73
N SER A 41 -10.25 -36.49 -70.43
CA SER A 41 -8.89 -35.97 -70.40
C SER A 41 -8.87 -34.49 -70.85
N VAL A 42 -8.77 -33.55 -69.93
CA VAL A 42 -8.32 -32.19 -70.25
C VAL A 42 -6.90 -32.05 -69.71
N ARG A 43 -5.93 -32.06 -70.62
CA ARG A 43 -4.53 -31.65 -70.32
C ARG A 43 -4.55 -30.23 -69.78
N ARG A 44 -4.41 -30.11 -68.49
CA ARG A 44 -4.03 -28.80 -67.80
C ARG A 44 -2.54 -28.68 -67.83
N PRO A 45 -1.98 -27.50 -68.14
CA PRO A 45 -0.55 -27.23 -67.95
C PRO A 45 -0.25 -27.32 -66.47
N ALA A 46 0.93 -27.83 -66.11
CA ALA A 46 1.41 -27.96 -64.73
C ALA A 46 1.38 -26.59 -64.05
N PRO A 47 0.88 -26.49 -62.80
CA PRO A 47 1.03 -25.26 -62.04
C PRO A 47 2.51 -25.04 -61.80
N GLU A 48 3.02 -23.90 -62.26
CA GLU A 48 4.29 -23.36 -61.92
C GLU A 48 4.40 -23.39 -60.39
N LYS A 49 5.40 -24.12 -59.86
CA LYS A 49 5.71 -24.14 -58.44
C LYS A 49 6.07 -22.70 -58.04
N VAL A 50 5.08 -21.97 -57.51
CA VAL A 50 5.37 -20.83 -56.66
C VAL A 50 6.14 -21.39 -55.47
N SER A 51 7.45 -21.27 -55.48
CA SER A 51 8.31 -21.59 -54.38
C SER A 51 7.81 -20.77 -53.19
N ALA A 52 7.30 -21.48 -52.16
CA ALA A 52 7.12 -20.81 -50.87
C ALA A 52 8.44 -20.17 -50.52
N PRO A 53 8.47 -18.92 -50.03
CA PRO A 53 9.72 -18.28 -49.61
C PRO A 53 10.43 -19.20 -48.61
N SER A 54 11.67 -19.57 -48.94
CA SER A 54 12.50 -20.39 -48.09
C SER A 54 12.51 -19.80 -46.66
N SER A 55 12.50 -20.65 -45.62
CA SER A 55 12.57 -20.24 -44.24
C SER A 55 13.74 -19.32 -43.93
N ASP A 56 14.80 -19.35 -44.72
CA ASP A 56 15.97 -18.47 -44.63
C ASP A 56 15.66 -17.03 -45.06
N ALA A 57 14.81 -16.78 -46.05
CA ALA A 57 14.41 -15.43 -46.44
C ALA A 57 13.52 -14.76 -45.39
N ALA A 58 12.75 -15.52 -44.62
CA ALA A 58 11.96 -15.00 -43.50
C ALA A 58 12.84 -14.74 -42.26
N ALA A 59 13.91 -15.49 -42.08
CA ALA A 59 14.88 -15.29 -41.01
C ALA A 59 15.78 -14.06 -41.23
N GLU A 60 16.01 -13.67 -42.48
CA GLU A 60 16.81 -12.49 -42.86
C GLU A 60 16.04 -11.17 -42.67
N MET A 61 14.70 -11.23 -42.62
CA MET A 61 13.79 -10.07 -42.51
C MET A 61 13.60 -9.56 -41.09
N VAL A 62 13.90 -10.41 -40.07
CA VAL A 62 13.75 -10.06 -38.65
C VAL A 62 14.86 -10.78 -37.86
N ARG A 63 15.75 -10.04 -37.21
CA ARG A 63 16.90 -10.62 -36.50
C ARG A 63 17.25 -9.84 -35.24
N VAL A 64 17.96 -10.48 -34.34
CA VAL A 64 18.68 -9.79 -33.26
C VAL A 64 19.87 -9.05 -33.89
N ALA A 65 19.93 -7.74 -33.71
CA ALA A 65 20.96 -6.89 -34.30
C ALA A 65 22.14 -6.65 -33.33
N GLY A 66 21.96 -7.00 -32.05
CA GLY A 66 22.95 -6.87 -30.99
C GLY A 66 22.29 -6.98 -29.61
N PRO A 67 23.06 -6.83 -28.54
CA PRO A 67 22.50 -6.81 -27.17
C PRO A 67 21.40 -5.77 -27.06
N HIS A 68 20.22 -6.17 -26.61
CA HIS A 68 19.03 -5.33 -26.48
C HIS A 68 18.55 -4.65 -27.78
N LEU A 69 18.87 -5.17 -28.95
CA LEU A 69 18.47 -4.59 -30.25
C LEU A 69 17.83 -5.66 -31.14
N VAL A 70 16.66 -5.33 -31.69
CA VAL A 70 15.91 -6.15 -32.65
C VAL A 70 15.71 -5.36 -33.93
N ALA A 71 16.14 -5.94 -35.06
CA ALA A 71 15.92 -5.36 -36.38
C ALA A 71 14.68 -5.97 -37.03
N VAL A 72 13.79 -5.12 -37.53
CA VAL A 72 12.60 -5.47 -38.31
C VAL A 72 12.62 -4.65 -39.59
N GLN A 73 12.85 -5.29 -40.74
CA GLN A 73 12.91 -4.58 -42.01
C GLN A 73 11.53 -3.99 -42.38
N PRO A 74 11.46 -2.68 -42.71
CA PRO A 74 10.22 -2.05 -43.20
C PRO A 74 9.68 -2.74 -44.45
N GLY A 75 8.34 -2.83 -44.56
CA GLY A 75 7.69 -3.45 -45.71
C GLY A 75 7.55 -4.98 -45.65
N THR A 76 8.04 -5.61 -44.61
CA THR A 76 7.84 -7.04 -44.37
C THR A 76 6.41 -7.35 -43.91
N PRO A 77 5.87 -8.58 -44.16
CA PRO A 77 4.57 -8.97 -43.66
C PRO A 77 4.44 -8.86 -42.13
N LEU A 78 5.54 -9.01 -41.39
CA LEU A 78 5.58 -8.84 -39.94
C LEU A 78 5.54 -7.34 -39.58
N ALA A 79 6.33 -6.50 -40.24
CA ALA A 79 6.31 -5.05 -40.00
C ALA A 79 4.92 -4.44 -40.19
N ASN A 80 4.14 -4.96 -41.15
CA ASN A 80 2.78 -4.52 -41.42
C ASN A 80 1.78 -4.91 -40.33
N LYS A 81 2.15 -5.83 -39.42
CA LYS A 81 1.33 -6.24 -38.26
C LYS A 81 1.68 -5.48 -36.98
N LEU A 82 2.73 -4.67 -37.02
CA LEU A 82 3.17 -3.88 -35.90
C LEU A 82 2.51 -2.49 -35.97
N ASP A 83 1.76 -2.13 -34.96
CA ASP A 83 1.23 -0.77 -34.79
C ASP A 83 2.25 0.06 -34.04
N VAL A 84 2.74 1.10 -34.69
CA VAL A 84 3.77 2.00 -34.11
C VAL A 84 3.09 3.25 -33.57
N ARG A 85 3.40 3.61 -32.32
CA ARG A 85 2.80 4.77 -31.66
C ARG A 85 3.87 5.63 -30.98
N THR A 86 3.65 6.94 -31.02
CA THR A 86 4.45 7.88 -30.23
C THR A 86 3.86 7.99 -28.84
N VAL A 87 4.72 7.85 -27.83
CA VAL A 87 4.33 7.99 -26.42
C VAL A 87 4.10 9.46 -26.12
N ALA A 88 2.90 9.80 -25.70
CA ALA A 88 2.54 11.13 -25.26
C ALA A 88 2.36 11.14 -23.73
N ALA A 89 2.74 12.25 -23.11
CA ALA A 89 2.40 12.47 -21.70
C ALA A 89 0.92 12.89 -21.61
N GLU A 90 0.16 12.16 -20.83
CA GLU A 90 -1.25 12.45 -20.53
C GLU A 90 -1.41 12.86 -19.08
N ARG A 91 -2.16 13.92 -18.83
CA ARG A 91 -2.46 14.35 -17.46
C ARG A 91 -3.44 13.39 -16.81
N THR A 92 -3.03 12.77 -15.72
CA THR A 92 -3.82 11.79 -15.00
C THR A 92 -3.84 12.05 -13.51
N SER A 93 -4.95 11.67 -12.86
CA SER A 93 -5.08 11.60 -11.39
C SER A 93 -5.36 10.17 -10.93
N ALA A 94 -5.11 9.19 -11.79
CA ALA A 94 -5.29 7.81 -11.38
C ALA A 94 -4.23 7.41 -10.34
N PRO A 95 -4.57 6.47 -9.44
CA PRO A 95 -3.67 6.03 -8.39
C PRO A 95 -2.37 5.44 -8.97
N LEU A 96 -1.26 5.66 -8.27
CA LEU A 96 0.01 4.96 -8.55
C LEU A 96 -0.03 3.51 -8.10
N LEU A 97 -0.80 3.27 -7.05
CA LEU A 97 -0.93 1.96 -6.42
C LEU A 97 -2.32 1.84 -5.81
N THR A 98 -2.97 0.70 -6.02
CA THR A 98 -4.23 0.35 -5.37
C THR A 98 -3.99 -0.76 -4.35
N VAL A 99 -4.42 -0.54 -3.12
CA VAL A 99 -4.30 -1.47 -2.00
C VAL A 99 -5.61 -1.55 -1.21
N THR A 100 -5.73 -2.53 -0.34
CA THR A 100 -6.87 -2.63 0.57
C THR A 100 -6.52 -2.03 1.93
N GLY A 101 -7.52 -1.49 2.60
CA GLY A 101 -7.39 -0.99 3.96
C GLY A 101 -8.70 -1.03 4.73
N SER A 102 -8.62 -0.74 6.02
CA SER A 102 -9.79 -0.70 6.89
C SER A 102 -9.76 0.52 7.81
N ILE A 103 -10.95 1.02 8.16
CA ILE A 103 -11.07 2.09 9.14
C ILE A 103 -10.82 1.54 10.53
N VAL A 104 -9.84 2.12 11.22
CA VAL A 104 -9.43 1.74 12.59
C VAL A 104 -10.08 2.63 13.62
N ALA A 105 -10.23 3.92 13.31
CA ALA A 105 -10.80 4.89 14.22
C ALA A 105 -11.56 5.97 13.47
N ARG A 106 -12.58 6.52 14.10
CA ARG A 106 -13.37 7.66 13.63
C ARG A 106 -13.62 8.62 14.78
N LEU A 107 -13.51 9.92 14.51
CA LEU A 107 -13.91 10.93 15.49
C LEU A 107 -15.45 10.97 15.59
N ALA A 108 -15.97 10.73 16.80
CA ALA A 108 -17.41 10.75 17.04
C ALA A 108 -17.96 12.17 16.93
N PRO A 109 -19.16 12.38 16.35
CA PRO A 109 -19.75 13.71 16.19
C PRO A 109 -20.14 14.36 17.52
N GLY A 110 -20.07 15.68 17.56
CA GLY A 110 -20.74 16.49 18.59
C GLY A 110 -19.98 16.68 19.89
N THR A 111 -18.64 16.78 19.86
CA THR A 111 -17.85 17.08 21.03
C THR A 111 -16.75 18.08 20.83
N ASP A 112 -16.65 18.98 21.79
CA ASP A 112 -15.64 20.05 21.87
C ASP A 112 -14.25 19.53 22.25
N ASN A 113 -14.10 18.23 22.56
CA ASN A 113 -12.82 17.65 22.98
C ASN A 113 -12.48 16.40 22.15
N ALA A 114 -11.58 16.58 21.19
CA ALA A 114 -11.10 15.52 20.31
C ALA A 114 -10.45 14.32 21.07
N ASP A 115 -9.87 14.58 22.24
CA ASP A 115 -9.20 13.55 23.04
C ASP A 115 -10.16 12.51 23.66
N ALA A 116 -11.45 12.82 23.74
CA ALA A 116 -12.41 12.01 24.51
C ALA A 116 -13.32 11.11 23.67
N ARG A 117 -13.27 11.19 22.33
CA ARG A 117 -14.34 10.58 21.51
C ARG A 117 -13.90 9.97 20.18
N TRP A 118 -12.96 9.10 20.27
CA TRP A 118 -12.67 8.22 19.17
C TRP A 118 -13.46 6.92 19.28
N ASP A 119 -14.22 6.56 18.28
CA ASP A 119 -14.78 5.24 18.07
C ASP A 119 -13.75 4.37 17.39
N PHE A 120 -13.42 3.23 17.99
CA PHE A 120 -12.42 2.30 17.45
C PHE A 120 -13.06 1.03 16.91
N SER A 121 -12.38 0.38 15.96
CA SER A 121 -12.81 -0.91 15.39
C SER A 121 -12.68 -2.08 16.37
N GLN A 122 -11.82 -1.94 17.39
CA GLN A 122 -11.52 -2.97 18.38
C GLN A 122 -11.55 -2.40 19.79
N LEU A 123 -12.11 -3.15 20.74
CA LEU A 123 -12.21 -2.74 22.15
C LEU A 123 -10.85 -2.58 22.82
N ASP A 124 -9.91 -3.48 22.52
CA ASP A 124 -8.56 -3.44 23.08
C ASP A 124 -7.82 -2.14 22.68
N LEU A 125 -8.08 -1.65 21.46
CA LEU A 125 -7.53 -0.40 20.98
C LEU A 125 -8.12 0.80 21.72
N ALA A 126 -9.42 0.79 21.99
CA ALA A 126 -10.11 1.82 22.76
C ALA A 126 -9.58 1.88 24.21
N THR A 127 -9.35 0.72 24.84
CA THR A 127 -8.79 0.66 26.21
C THR A 127 -7.35 1.16 26.25
N THR A 128 -6.51 0.72 25.30
CA THR A 128 -5.12 1.20 25.20
C THR A 128 -5.04 2.72 24.97
N TYR A 129 -5.95 3.25 24.16
CA TYR A 129 -6.04 4.69 23.91
C TYR A 129 -6.46 5.46 25.16
N ALA A 130 -7.46 4.98 25.91
CA ALA A 130 -7.88 5.57 27.18
C ALA A 130 -6.76 5.57 28.22
N ASP A 131 -5.98 4.49 28.29
CA ASP A 131 -4.82 4.40 29.19
C ASP A 131 -3.69 5.36 28.74
N TRP A 132 -3.48 5.49 27.44
CA TRP A 132 -2.52 6.46 26.90
C TRP A 132 -2.92 7.92 27.23
N LEU A 133 -4.20 8.28 27.09
CA LEU A 133 -4.70 9.61 27.48
C LEU A 133 -4.44 9.89 28.97
N ARG A 134 -4.67 8.88 29.82
CA ARG A 134 -4.39 8.99 31.25
C ARG A 134 -2.90 9.20 31.53
N ALA A 135 -2.04 8.39 30.90
CA ALA A 135 -0.60 8.51 31.04
C ALA A 135 -0.05 9.84 30.49
N ARG A 136 -0.64 10.34 29.39
CA ARG A 136 -0.33 11.65 28.81
C ARG A 136 -0.67 12.80 29.75
N ALA A 137 -1.76 12.69 30.51
CA ALA A 137 -2.14 13.70 31.51
C ALA A 137 -1.29 13.60 32.78
N GLU A 138 -0.84 12.39 33.16
CA GLU A 138 -0.02 12.15 34.35
C GLU A 138 1.41 12.70 34.23
N GLU A 139 2.00 12.67 33.03
CA GLU A 139 3.37 13.13 32.77
C GLU A 139 3.59 14.59 33.18
N PRO A 140 2.84 15.62 32.70
CA PRO A 140 3.04 17.01 33.10
C PRO A 140 2.71 17.26 34.57
N TYR A 141 1.80 16.49 35.15
CA TYR A 141 1.53 16.55 36.59
C TYR A 141 2.75 16.09 37.39
N ALA A 142 3.35 14.95 37.05
CA ALA A 142 4.54 14.44 37.72
C ALA A 142 5.76 15.39 37.54
N GLU A 143 5.89 16.00 36.34
CA GLU A 143 6.92 17.01 36.07
C GLU A 143 6.77 18.23 36.96
N GLN A 144 5.55 18.77 37.10
CA GLN A 144 5.26 19.90 37.98
C GLN A 144 5.52 19.57 39.46
N GLN A 145 5.16 18.33 39.86
CA GLN A 145 5.41 17.86 41.22
C GLN A 145 6.90 17.79 41.54
N LEU A 146 7.70 17.27 40.60
CA LEU A 146 9.16 17.26 40.70
C LEU A 146 9.74 18.67 40.82
N ALA A 147 9.28 19.61 39.98
CA ALA A 147 9.73 21.00 40.01
C ALA A 147 9.42 21.67 41.36
N LYS A 148 8.19 21.49 41.86
CA LYS A 148 7.77 22.02 43.17
C LYS A 148 8.55 21.40 44.32
N THR A 149 8.79 20.10 44.28
CA THR A 149 9.59 19.40 45.31
C THR A 149 11.02 19.92 45.36
N ARG A 150 11.66 20.10 44.18
CA ARG A 150 12.99 20.65 44.07
C ARG A 150 13.06 22.08 44.63
N GLN A 151 12.07 22.92 44.33
CA GLN A 151 12.00 24.30 44.88
C GLN A 151 11.84 24.31 46.40
N LEU A 152 10.95 23.46 46.91
CA LEU A 152 10.71 23.36 48.38
C LEU A 152 11.97 22.90 49.11
N VAL A 153 12.60 21.83 48.60
CA VAL A 153 13.83 21.27 49.20
C VAL A 153 14.97 22.33 49.18
N ALA A 154 15.14 23.04 48.06
CA ALA A 154 16.12 24.08 47.93
C ALA A 154 15.86 25.23 48.90
N ALA A 155 14.61 25.72 49.01
CA ALA A 155 14.24 26.77 49.95
C ALA A 155 14.50 26.37 51.43
N ARG A 156 14.12 25.12 51.79
CA ARG A 156 14.35 24.58 53.13
C ARG A 156 15.84 24.44 53.43
N SER A 157 16.64 23.94 52.51
CA SER A 157 18.10 23.82 52.67
C SER A 157 18.77 25.19 52.87
N VAL A 158 18.38 26.22 52.09
CA VAL A 158 18.87 27.58 52.21
C VAL A 158 18.52 28.14 53.60
N ALA A 159 17.29 28.00 54.06
CA ALA A 159 16.85 28.48 55.39
C ALA A 159 17.64 27.81 56.53
N GLN A 160 17.82 26.49 56.46
CA GLN A 160 18.60 25.74 57.45
C GLN A 160 20.07 26.14 57.44
N THR A 161 20.69 26.32 56.27
CA THR A 161 22.06 26.78 56.13
C THR A 161 22.25 28.18 56.77
N GLN A 162 21.30 29.08 56.48
CA GLN A 162 21.34 30.45 57.10
C GLN A 162 21.25 30.43 58.65
N LEU A 163 20.40 29.50 59.16
CA LEU A 163 20.29 29.32 60.60
C LEU A 163 21.63 28.83 61.22
N VAL A 164 22.22 27.80 60.64
CA VAL A 164 23.52 27.26 61.06
C VAL A 164 24.59 28.34 61.01
N ASP A 165 24.66 29.09 59.90
CA ASP A 165 25.66 30.20 59.79
C ASP A 165 25.45 31.32 60.80
N ARG A 166 24.20 31.64 61.12
CA ARG A 166 23.87 32.61 62.17
C ARG A 166 24.31 32.07 63.52
N LEU A 167 23.97 30.86 63.91
CA LEU A 167 24.34 30.20 65.14
C LEU A 167 25.87 30.12 65.28
N ARG A 168 26.57 29.74 64.21
CA ARG A 168 28.05 29.68 64.18
C ARG A 168 28.70 31.04 64.49
N ARG A 169 28.15 32.17 64.02
CA ARG A 169 28.62 33.51 64.36
C ARG A 169 28.33 33.84 65.79
N LEU A 170 27.18 33.51 66.37
CA LEU A 170 26.79 33.77 67.73
C LEU A 170 27.65 33.00 68.79
N VAL A 171 27.88 31.70 68.50
CA VAL A 171 28.78 30.87 69.30
C VAL A 171 30.20 31.41 69.30
N LYS A 172 30.70 31.85 68.13
CA LYS A 172 32.02 32.48 68.00
C LYS A 172 32.12 33.83 68.83
N ALA A 173 31.03 34.56 68.94
CA ALA A 173 30.91 35.76 69.74
C ALA A 173 30.69 35.48 71.24
N GLY A 174 30.56 34.21 71.66
CA GLY A 174 30.31 33.80 73.02
C GLY A 174 28.91 34.07 73.56
N THR A 175 27.94 34.34 72.65
CA THR A 175 26.56 34.72 72.99
C THR A 175 25.55 33.60 72.85
N ASP A 176 25.97 32.40 72.34
CA ASP A 176 25.10 31.24 72.15
C ASP A 176 25.83 29.92 72.50
N SER A 177 25.05 28.84 72.65
CA SER A 177 25.53 27.55 73.11
C SER A 177 26.14 26.70 71.91
N PRO A 178 27.37 26.11 72.12
CA PRO A 178 27.92 25.13 71.16
C PRO A 178 27.00 23.93 70.93
N ARG A 179 26.18 23.58 71.92
CA ARG A 179 25.21 22.48 71.81
C ARG A 179 24.09 22.78 70.79
N ASP A 180 23.62 24.05 70.80
CA ASP A 180 22.53 24.44 69.86
C ASP A 180 23.06 24.55 68.44
N LEU A 181 24.32 24.97 68.27
CA LEU A 181 24.97 24.88 66.96
C LEU A 181 25.10 23.43 66.47
N ALA A 182 25.60 22.52 67.32
CA ALA A 182 25.71 21.08 66.92
C ALA A 182 24.38 20.47 66.58
N LYS A 183 23.31 20.84 67.30
CA LYS A 183 21.94 20.39 66.94
C LYS A 183 21.51 20.96 65.63
N ALA A 184 21.68 22.25 65.35
CA ALA A 184 21.27 22.82 64.04
C ALA A 184 22.08 22.28 62.89
N GLU A 185 23.36 21.91 63.05
CA GLU A 185 24.16 21.23 62.03
C GLU A 185 23.64 19.81 61.75
N ALA A 186 23.25 19.06 62.80
CA ALA A 186 22.62 17.75 62.64
C ALA A 186 21.25 17.86 61.92
N ASP A 187 20.40 18.81 62.30
CA ASP A 187 19.10 19.08 61.68
C ASP A 187 19.26 19.48 60.20
N LEU A 188 20.33 20.20 59.85
CA LEU A 188 20.66 20.54 58.46
C LEU A 188 21.00 19.30 57.63
N VAL A 189 21.84 18.41 58.16
CA VAL A 189 22.19 17.15 57.48
C VAL A 189 20.98 16.29 57.29
N GLU A 190 20.14 16.13 58.34
CA GLU A 190 18.88 15.37 58.23
C GLU A 190 17.94 15.97 57.18
N ALA A 191 17.74 17.30 57.18
CA ALA A 191 16.90 17.98 56.19
C ALA A 191 17.43 17.82 54.75
N GLN A 192 18.77 17.79 54.56
CA GLN A 192 19.38 17.54 53.25
C GLN A 192 19.16 16.13 52.80
N LEU A 193 19.33 15.12 53.64
CA LEU A 193 19.12 13.72 53.30
C LEU A 193 17.65 13.43 52.97
N GLU A 194 16.71 13.92 53.79
CA GLU A 194 15.29 13.79 53.56
C GLU A 194 14.86 14.54 52.28
N GLY A 195 15.40 15.72 52.03
CA GLY A 195 15.17 16.48 50.80
C GLY A 195 15.66 15.71 49.53
N GLN A 196 16.86 15.11 49.60
CA GLN A 196 17.37 14.30 48.50
C GLN A 196 16.47 13.09 48.24
N LYS A 197 15.98 12.42 49.28
CA LYS A 197 15.04 11.33 49.16
C LYS A 197 13.75 11.76 48.47
N GLN A 198 13.15 12.90 48.91
CA GLN A 198 11.91 13.41 48.31
C GLN A 198 12.10 13.80 46.82
N VAL A 199 13.22 14.42 46.48
CA VAL A 199 13.54 14.72 45.07
C VAL A 199 13.71 13.45 44.25
N PHE A 200 14.41 12.43 44.80
CA PHE A 200 14.59 11.15 44.13
C PHE A 200 13.25 10.41 43.90
N GLU A 201 12.36 10.42 44.88
CA GLU A 201 11.02 9.81 44.76
C GLU A 201 10.18 10.53 43.69
N ALA A 202 10.18 11.86 43.65
CA ALA A 202 9.47 12.65 42.64
C ALA A 202 10.07 12.48 41.25
N GLU A 203 11.41 12.37 41.15
CA GLU A 203 12.09 12.08 39.88
C GLU A 203 11.77 10.65 39.35
N ALA A 204 11.71 9.68 40.24
CA ALA A 204 11.32 8.32 39.88
C ALA A 204 9.86 8.27 39.37
N ALA A 205 8.95 9.00 40.04
CA ALA A 205 7.56 9.12 39.61
C ALA A 205 7.45 9.74 38.21
N PHE A 206 8.16 10.85 37.94
CA PHE A 206 8.19 11.46 36.61
C PHE A 206 8.76 10.53 35.55
N LYS A 207 9.91 9.88 35.81
CA LYS A 207 10.48 8.91 34.87
C LYS A 207 9.53 7.75 34.57
N ASN A 208 8.77 7.30 35.55
CA ASN A 208 7.78 6.25 35.36
C ASN A 208 6.60 6.71 34.49
N ALA A 209 6.09 7.93 34.70
CA ALA A 209 5.04 8.51 33.87
C ALA A 209 5.49 8.63 32.39
N VAL A 210 6.70 9.15 32.13
CA VAL A 210 7.29 9.21 30.79
C VAL A 210 7.38 7.83 30.13
N ARG A 211 7.86 6.81 30.87
CA ARG A 211 7.97 5.45 30.36
C ARG A 211 6.62 4.82 30.07
N SER A 212 5.64 5.03 30.93
CA SER A 212 4.28 4.53 30.77
C SER A 212 3.67 5.10 29.48
N ARG A 213 3.69 6.42 29.30
CA ARG A 213 3.22 7.06 28.07
C ARG A 213 3.91 6.51 26.84
N ALA A 214 5.24 6.45 26.83
CA ALA A 214 6.00 5.96 25.67
C ALA A 214 5.74 4.48 25.35
N THR A 215 5.40 3.68 26.35
CA THR A 215 5.05 2.26 26.14
C THR A 215 3.67 2.12 25.48
N LEU A 216 2.68 2.85 25.98
CA LEU A 216 1.32 2.86 25.43
C LEU A 216 1.31 3.46 24.03
N GLU A 217 2.10 4.49 23.75
CA GLU A 217 2.27 5.06 22.43
C GLU A 217 2.78 4.03 21.41
N ARG A 218 3.82 3.25 21.79
CA ARG A 218 4.29 2.15 20.93
C ARG A 218 3.24 1.06 20.72
N GLN A 219 2.45 0.72 21.74
CA GLN A 219 1.36 -0.26 21.62
C GLN A 219 0.28 0.22 20.64
N LEU A 220 -0.10 1.51 20.69
CA LEU A 220 -1.03 2.11 19.74
C LEU A 220 -0.49 2.07 18.31
N PHE A 221 0.78 2.43 18.11
CA PHE A 221 1.43 2.31 16.81
C PHE A 221 1.42 0.87 16.27
N GLN A 222 1.74 -0.10 17.12
CA GLN A 222 1.70 -1.52 16.74
C GLN A 222 0.28 -1.99 16.44
N ALA A 223 -0.72 -1.44 17.09
CA ALA A 223 -2.12 -1.74 16.84
C ALA A 223 -2.69 -1.02 15.61
N GLY A 224 -1.90 -0.16 14.96
CA GLY A 224 -2.32 0.53 13.74
C GLY A 224 -2.90 1.92 13.96
N VAL A 225 -2.58 2.58 15.07
CA VAL A 225 -3.03 3.94 15.36
C VAL A 225 -1.83 4.82 15.75
N ASP A 226 -1.70 5.94 15.06
CA ASP A 226 -0.76 6.99 15.45
C ASP A 226 -1.47 7.97 16.41
N PRO A 227 -1.07 8.03 17.71
CA PRO A 227 -1.70 8.92 18.67
C PRO A 227 -1.55 10.41 18.32
N ALA A 228 -0.51 10.79 17.58
CA ALA A 228 -0.31 12.17 17.16
C ALA A 228 -1.39 12.61 16.14
N LEU A 229 -1.83 11.70 15.27
CA LEU A 229 -2.94 11.95 14.34
C LEU A 229 -4.24 12.18 15.07
N LEU A 230 -4.52 11.34 16.08
CA LEU A 230 -5.75 11.46 16.86
C LEU A 230 -5.83 12.79 17.62
N ALA A 231 -4.68 13.33 18.06
CA ALA A 231 -4.64 14.59 18.80
C ALA A 231 -4.89 15.85 17.94
N HIS A 232 -4.70 15.77 16.61
CA HIS A 232 -4.80 16.90 15.69
C HIS A 232 -5.91 16.75 14.65
N ALA A 233 -6.68 15.67 14.70
CA ALA A 233 -7.75 15.39 13.76
C ALA A 233 -8.86 16.44 13.79
N LYS A 234 -9.41 16.72 12.61
CA LYS A 234 -10.53 17.62 12.45
C LYS A 234 -11.85 16.88 12.65
N GLU A 235 -12.92 17.62 12.90
CA GLU A 235 -14.27 17.05 12.92
C GLU A 235 -14.57 16.32 11.60
N GLY A 236 -15.12 15.12 11.68
CA GLY A 236 -15.37 14.27 10.53
C GLY A 236 -14.15 13.48 10.03
N ALA A 237 -13.02 13.50 10.76
CA ALA A 237 -11.86 12.70 10.40
C ALA A 237 -12.08 11.22 10.71
N ALA A 238 -11.67 10.38 9.77
CA ALA A 238 -11.55 8.94 9.96
C ALA A 238 -10.12 8.47 9.65
N ILE A 239 -9.57 7.64 10.53
CA ILE A 239 -8.25 7.06 10.36
C ILE A 239 -8.38 5.66 9.77
N MET A 240 -7.72 5.46 8.66
CA MET A 240 -7.66 4.20 7.95
C MET A 240 -6.22 3.67 7.94
N VAL A 241 -6.08 2.36 8.03
CA VAL A 241 -4.81 1.66 7.82
C VAL A 241 -4.86 0.92 6.50
N ALA A 242 -3.92 1.24 5.62
CA ALA A 242 -3.67 0.54 4.38
C ALA A 242 -2.46 -0.39 4.52
N GLU A 243 -2.48 -1.56 3.89
CA GLU A 243 -1.36 -2.49 3.87
C GLU A 243 -0.68 -2.46 2.50
N VAL A 244 0.51 -1.85 2.43
CA VAL A 244 1.29 -1.72 1.19
C VAL A 244 2.35 -2.83 1.12
N PRO A 245 2.38 -3.65 0.06
CA PRO A 245 3.41 -4.67 -0.13
C PRO A 245 4.81 -4.07 -0.17
N GLU A 246 5.80 -4.79 0.36
CA GLU A 246 7.21 -4.38 0.42
C GLU A 246 7.76 -3.92 -0.95
N THR A 247 7.33 -4.57 -2.03
CA THR A 247 7.75 -4.25 -3.39
C THR A 247 7.31 -2.87 -3.90
N HIS A 248 6.32 -2.25 -3.26
CA HIS A 248 5.72 -0.99 -3.68
C HIS A 248 5.94 0.16 -2.69
N ILE A 249 6.71 -0.06 -1.62
CA ILE A 249 6.95 0.97 -0.58
C ILE A 249 7.52 2.25 -1.18
N GLY A 250 8.39 2.15 -2.20
CA GLY A 250 9.00 3.30 -2.87
C GLY A 250 8.01 4.23 -3.57
N LEU A 251 6.77 3.79 -3.80
CA LEU A 251 5.70 4.57 -4.43
C LEU A 251 4.88 5.39 -3.42
N VAL A 252 5.04 5.16 -2.11
CA VAL A 252 4.24 5.79 -1.07
C VAL A 252 5.07 6.81 -0.29
N ARG A 253 4.48 7.97 -0.05
CA ARG A 253 5.12 9.09 0.68
C ARG A 253 4.11 9.76 1.61
N ASP A 254 4.62 10.36 2.69
CA ASP A 254 3.82 11.20 3.58
C ASP A 254 3.22 12.39 2.81
N GLY A 255 1.99 12.75 3.14
CA GLY A 255 1.24 13.85 2.52
C GLY A 255 0.62 13.53 1.16
N GLN A 256 0.84 12.35 0.61
CA GLN A 256 0.33 11.92 -0.70
C GLN A 256 -1.20 11.84 -0.69
N SER A 257 -1.84 12.32 -1.76
CA SER A 257 -3.30 12.26 -1.89
C SER A 257 -3.79 10.84 -2.11
N VAL A 258 -4.93 10.55 -1.51
CA VAL A 258 -5.54 9.22 -1.50
C VAL A 258 -7.00 9.32 -1.89
N THR A 259 -7.49 8.33 -2.60
CA THR A 259 -8.92 8.11 -2.85
C THR A 259 -9.30 6.74 -2.29
N ALA A 260 -10.40 6.68 -1.54
CA ALA A 260 -10.92 5.44 -0.97
C ALA A 260 -12.32 5.15 -1.51
N ARG A 261 -12.54 3.91 -1.95
CA ARG A 261 -13.84 3.39 -2.37
C ARG A 261 -14.26 2.29 -1.42
N PHE A 262 -15.31 2.54 -0.68
CA PHE A 262 -15.83 1.61 0.33
C PHE A 262 -16.79 0.61 -0.29
N PHE A 263 -16.63 -0.67 0.05
CA PHE A 263 -17.55 -1.71 -0.41
C PHE A 263 -18.98 -1.51 0.13
N ALA A 264 -19.10 -0.88 1.31
CA ALA A 264 -20.39 -0.58 1.93
C ALA A 264 -21.06 0.67 1.37
N LEU A 265 -20.36 1.53 0.60
CA LEU A 265 -20.84 2.79 0.03
C LEU A 265 -20.57 2.82 -1.48
N PRO A 266 -21.27 1.99 -2.28
CA PRO A 266 -21.03 1.88 -3.71
C PRO A 266 -21.36 3.21 -4.40
N GLY A 267 -20.39 3.70 -5.20
CA GLY A 267 -20.52 4.97 -5.94
C GLY A 267 -19.97 6.20 -5.23
N GLU A 268 -19.60 6.12 -3.96
CA GLU A 268 -18.95 7.21 -3.24
C GLU A 268 -17.43 7.02 -3.26
N THR A 269 -16.71 8.09 -3.59
CA THR A 269 -15.26 8.17 -3.48
C THR A 269 -14.91 9.20 -2.41
N ILE A 270 -14.26 8.75 -1.36
CA ILE A 270 -13.81 9.59 -0.27
C ILE A 270 -12.35 9.90 -0.46
N THR A 271 -12.00 11.18 -0.31
CA THR A 271 -10.62 11.64 -0.47
C THR A 271 -9.94 11.77 0.89
N GLY A 272 -8.62 11.71 0.87
CA GLY A 272 -7.82 11.87 2.06
C GLY A 272 -6.35 12.04 1.73
N ARG A 273 -5.51 11.89 2.75
CA ARG A 273 -4.04 11.98 2.62
C ARG A 273 -3.35 10.91 3.44
N VAL A 274 -2.21 10.46 2.93
CA VAL A 274 -1.26 9.70 3.73
C VAL A 274 -0.74 10.61 4.84
N SER A 275 -0.94 10.22 6.07
CA SER A 275 -0.56 10.98 7.24
C SER A 275 0.80 10.56 7.78
N SER A 276 1.05 9.27 7.86
CA SER A 276 2.36 8.72 8.25
C SER A 276 2.51 7.27 7.77
N LEU A 277 3.76 6.81 7.74
CA LEU A 277 4.12 5.42 7.47
C LEU A 277 4.62 4.75 8.75
N ALA A 278 4.23 3.49 8.95
CA ALA A 278 4.74 2.73 10.09
C ALA A 278 6.27 2.55 10.00
N PRO A 279 6.99 2.68 11.11
CA PRO A 279 8.46 2.55 11.11
C PRO A 279 8.93 1.11 10.89
N THR A 280 8.04 0.13 10.94
CA THR A 280 8.34 -1.30 10.85
C THR A 280 7.39 -2.02 9.90
N LEU A 281 7.92 -3.01 9.20
CA LEU A 281 7.13 -3.92 8.38
C LEU A 281 6.41 -4.97 9.23
N ALA A 282 5.21 -5.36 8.82
CA ALA A 282 4.52 -6.52 9.34
C ALA A 282 5.19 -7.78 8.76
N SER A 283 6.03 -8.45 9.57
CA SER A 283 6.90 -9.54 9.12
C SER A 283 6.16 -10.73 8.51
N GLU A 284 4.97 -11.06 9.03
CA GLU A 284 4.16 -12.18 8.55
C GLU A 284 3.60 -11.96 7.14
N ARG A 285 3.20 -10.73 6.83
CA ARG A 285 2.56 -10.36 5.55
C ARG A 285 3.48 -9.64 4.58
N ARG A 286 4.69 -9.24 5.04
CA ARG A 286 5.63 -8.39 4.29
C ARG A 286 4.96 -7.13 3.74
N THR A 287 4.18 -6.48 4.58
CA THR A 287 3.49 -5.24 4.26
C THR A 287 3.94 -4.12 5.17
N LEU A 288 3.96 -2.89 4.63
CA LEU A 288 4.08 -1.66 5.39
C LEU A 288 2.68 -1.12 5.69
N ARG A 289 2.41 -0.80 6.95
CA ARG A 289 1.19 -0.08 7.31
C ARG A 289 1.34 1.39 6.99
N VAL A 290 0.36 1.91 6.27
CA VAL A 290 0.25 3.32 5.90
C VAL A 290 -0.99 3.89 6.56
N PHE A 291 -0.81 4.95 7.32
CA PHE A 291 -1.90 5.64 8.00
C PHE A 291 -2.45 6.72 7.08
N VAL A 292 -3.75 6.67 6.86
CA VAL A 292 -4.47 7.57 5.97
C VAL A 292 -5.53 8.31 6.77
N GLU A 293 -5.51 9.62 6.72
CA GLU A 293 -6.59 10.46 7.23
C GLU A 293 -7.59 10.72 6.09
N LEU A 294 -8.84 10.35 6.31
CA LEU A 294 -9.95 10.54 5.37
C LEU A 294 -10.87 11.66 5.85
N ASP A 295 -11.35 12.45 4.92
CA ASP A 295 -12.34 13.49 5.16
C ASP A 295 -13.76 12.91 5.01
N ASP A 296 -14.49 12.74 6.12
CA ASP A 296 -15.88 12.24 6.16
C ASP A 296 -16.84 13.25 6.80
N PRO A 297 -17.14 14.37 6.13
CA PRO A 297 -18.03 15.41 6.68
C PRO A 297 -19.47 14.93 6.86
N GLN A 298 -19.85 13.85 6.19
CA GLN A 298 -21.22 13.29 6.28
C GLN A 298 -21.32 12.20 7.36
N LEU A 299 -20.20 11.82 7.97
CA LEU A 299 -20.12 10.82 9.04
C LEU A 299 -20.67 9.43 8.63
N HIS A 300 -20.51 9.08 7.35
CA HIS A 300 -20.93 7.78 6.80
C HIS A 300 -19.99 6.64 7.18
N LEU A 301 -18.72 6.96 7.43
CA LEU A 301 -17.70 5.96 7.74
C LEU A 301 -17.90 5.39 9.14
N ARG A 302 -17.66 4.08 9.27
CA ARG A 302 -17.70 3.36 10.55
C ARG A 302 -16.40 2.59 10.76
N PRO A 303 -15.86 2.55 11.98
CA PRO A 303 -14.73 1.67 12.30
C PRO A 303 -15.03 0.22 11.91
N GLY A 304 -14.06 -0.43 11.27
CA GLY A 304 -14.21 -1.78 10.71
C GLY A 304 -14.66 -1.85 9.27
N MET A 305 -15.04 -0.74 8.61
CA MET A 305 -15.32 -0.74 7.17
C MET A 305 -14.05 -0.95 6.36
N PHE A 306 -14.16 -1.74 5.29
CA PHE A 306 -13.08 -2.00 4.33
C PHE A 306 -13.27 -1.20 3.05
N ALA A 307 -12.15 -0.77 2.49
CA ALA A 307 -12.11 -0.02 1.23
C ALA A 307 -10.96 -0.46 0.35
N GLU A 308 -11.12 -0.21 -0.93
CA GLU A 308 -10.05 -0.16 -1.92
C GLU A 308 -9.49 1.27 -1.94
N ILE A 309 -8.17 1.39 -1.79
CA ILE A 309 -7.47 2.66 -1.61
C ILE A 309 -6.53 2.88 -2.77
N GLY A 310 -6.75 3.93 -3.51
CA GLY A 310 -5.82 4.42 -4.52
C GLY A 310 -4.86 5.44 -3.90
N LEU A 311 -3.58 5.11 -3.87
CA LEU A 311 -2.50 5.96 -3.38
C LEU A 311 -1.87 6.75 -4.53
N GLY A 312 -1.49 8.01 -4.31
CA GLY A 312 -0.83 8.85 -5.30
C GLY A 312 -1.76 9.31 -6.41
N THR A 313 -2.86 9.91 -6.03
CA THR A 313 -3.90 10.43 -6.93
C THR A 313 -3.71 11.91 -7.29
N GLU A 314 -2.56 12.51 -6.99
CA GLU A 314 -2.23 13.85 -7.44
C GLU A 314 -2.19 13.92 -8.97
N PRO A 315 -2.69 15.04 -9.56
CA PRO A 315 -2.55 15.23 -11.00
C PRO A 315 -1.08 15.23 -11.43
N ARG A 316 -0.73 14.32 -12.34
CA ARG A 316 0.61 14.18 -12.88
C ARG A 316 0.57 13.88 -14.37
N ASP A 317 1.66 14.19 -15.04
CA ASP A 317 1.87 13.76 -16.42
C ASP A 317 2.37 12.32 -16.37
N ALA A 318 1.59 11.40 -16.94
CA ALA A 318 1.90 9.98 -17.01
C ALA A 318 2.14 9.57 -18.46
N LEU A 319 3.10 8.68 -18.69
CA LEU A 319 3.33 8.07 -19.98
C LEU A 319 2.48 6.79 -20.06
N ALA A 320 1.66 6.68 -21.08
CA ALA A 320 0.81 5.52 -21.28
C ALA A 320 1.17 4.82 -22.60
N VAL A 321 1.21 3.49 -22.57
CA VAL A 321 1.39 2.64 -23.74
C VAL A 321 0.23 1.63 -23.83
N PRO A 322 -0.12 1.14 -25.02
CA PRO A 322 -1.08 0.03 -25.14
C PRO A 322 -0.60 -1.16 -24.31
N SER A 323 -1.52 -1.89 -23.69
CA SER A 323 -1.19 -3.10 -22.91
C SER A 323 -0.43 -4.13 -23.75
N ASP A 324 -0.76 -4.23 -25.06
CA ASP A 324 -0.10 -5.12 -26.00
C ASP A 324 1.35 -4.72 -26.34
N ALA A 325 1.77 -3.50 -25.99
CA ALA A 325 3.14 -3.05 -26.16
C ALA A 325 4.09 -3.61 -25.11
N VAL A 326 3.57 -4.04 -23.97
CA VAL A 326 4.36 -4.54 -22.84
C VAL A 326 4.62 -6.04 -23.01
N LEU A 327 5.89 -6.40 -23.01
CA LEU A 327 6.35 -7.79 -23.12
C LEU A 327 6.84 -8.27 -21.75
N HIS A 328 6.11 -9.19 -21.15
CA HIS A 328 6.52 -9.84 -19.91
C HIS A 328 7.53 -10.95 -20.20
N VAL A 329 8.79 -10.79 -19.74
CA VAL A 329 9.86 -11.78 -19.89
C VAL A 329 10.47 -12.08 -18.52
N GLY A 330 10.25 -13.28 -18.01
CA GLY A 330 10.70 -13.67 -16.68
C GLY A 330 9.98 -12.86 -15.59
N ARG A 331 10.72 -12.00 -14.91
CA ARG A 331 10.20 -11.16 -13.81
C ARG A 331 10.19 -9.66 -14.15
N SER A 332 10.58 -9.31 -15.38
CA SER A 332 10.70 -7.94 -15.85
C SER A 332 9.77 -7.69 -17.04
N ASP A 333 9.44 -6.43 -17.23
CA ASP A 333 8.60 -5.92 -18.29
C ASP A 333 9.43 -5.12 -19.27
N TYR A 334 9.18 -5.28 -20.56
CA TYR A 334 9.95 -4.67 -21.63
C TYR A 334 9.03 -4.01 -22.64
N VAL A 335 9.51 -2.90 -23.22
CA VAL A 335 8.89 -2.21 -24.35
C VAL A 335 9.92 -2.03 -25.45
N LEU A 336 9.49 -2.16 -26.71
CA LEU A 336 10.33 -1.94 -27.88
C LEU A 336 10.26 -0.48 -28.30
N VAL A 337 11.35 0.25 -28.12
CA VAL A 337 11.51 1.67 -28.44
C VAL A 337 12.30 1.82 -29.74
N GLN A 338 11.83 2.62 -30.66
CA GLN A 338 12.53 2.87 -31.94
C GLN A 338 13.85 3.60 -31.69
N ALA A 339 14.97 2.96 -32.08
CA ALA A 339 16.30 3.59 -32.07
C ALA A 339 16.59 4.28 -33.41
N GLU A 340 16.29 3.57 -34.51
CA GLU A 340 16.42 4.03 -35.90
C GLU A 340 15.29 3.38 -36.74
N PRO A 341 15.01 3.86 -37.97
CA PRO A 341 14.03 3.21 -38.83
C PRO A 341 14.33 1.71 -39.01
N GLY A 342 13.42 0.87 -38.53
CA GLY A 342 13.57 -0.59 -38.56
C GLY A 342 14.44 -1.20 -37.44
N MET A 343 14.95 -0.39 -36.53
CA MET A 343 15.74 -0.83 -35.36
C MET A 343 15.00 -0.52 -34.06
N TRP A 344 14.82 -1.52 -33.21
CA TRP A 344 14.06 -1.43 -31.99
C TRP A 344 14.93 -1.82 -30.81
N ARG A 345 15.05 -0.91 -29.84
CA ARG A 345 15.73 -1.16 -28.57
C ARG A 345 14.76 -1.79 -27.59
N VAL A 346 15.21 -2.84 -26.92
CA VAL A 346 14.48 -3.51 -25.85
C VAL A 346 14.76 -2.77 -24.55
N ASN A 347 13.82 -1.95 -24.11
CA ASN A 347 13.94 -1.20 -22.86
C ASN A 347 13.20 -1.91 -21.75
N GLU A 348 13.86 -2.15 -20.62
CA GLU A 348 13.20 -2.57 -19.39
C GLU A 348 12.36 -1.41 -18.83
N VAL A 349 11.12 -1.69 -18.46
CA VAL A 349 10.19 -0.68 -17.98
C VAL A 349 9.60 -1.10 -16.64
N HIS A 350 9.28 -0.12 -15.82
CA HIS A 350 8.44 -0.33 -14.64
C HIS A 350 7.04 0.17 -14.99
N ILE A 351 6.08 -0.73 -14.88
CA ILE A 351 4.69 -0.43 -15.21
C ILE A 351 3.89 -0.13 -13.94
N GLY A 352 2.90 0.74 -14.07
CA GLY A 352 1.88 1.04 -13.08
C GLY A 352 0.60 0.25 -13.32
N GLU A 353 -0.53 0.80 -12.89
CA GLU A 353 -1.83 0.16 -13.08
C GLU A 353 -2.29 0.17 -14.55
N ALA A 354 -2.88 -0.94 -14.97
CA ALA A 354 -3.52 -1.04 -16.27
C ALA A 354 -4.87 -0.30 -16.28
N ARG A 355 -5.13 0.45 -17.33
CA ARG A 355 -6.38 1.20 -17.53
C ARG A 355 -7.02 0.84 -18.85
N GLY A 356 -8.02 -0.01 -18.80
CA GLY A 356 -8.66 -0.50 -20.02
C GLY A 356 -7.64 -1.18 -20.93
N THR A 357 -7.35 -0.57 -22.08
CA THR A 357 -6.41 -1.08 -23.09
C THR A 357 -5.00 -0.46 -23.00
N SER A 358 -4.74 0.39 -22.01
CA SER A 358 -3.45 1.06 -21.82
C SER A 358 -2.86 0.78 -20.45
N VAL A 359 -1.53 0.83 -20.35
CA VAL A 359 -0.77 0.67 -19.11
C VAL A 359 0.09 1.91 -18.91
N GLU A 360 0.10 2.43 -17.69
CA GLU A 360 1.00 3.52 -17.32
C GLU A 360 2.43 2.99 -17.20
N VAL A 361 3.40 3.73 -17.75
CA VAL A 361 4.82 3.42 -17.61
C VAL A 361 5.45 4.42 -16.64
N LEU A 362 5.93 3.91 -15.52
CA LEU A 362 6.52 4.73 -14.45
C LEU A 362 7.98 5.10 -14.73
N SER A 363 8.72 4.23 -15.45
CA SER A 363 10.10 4.47 -15.87
C SER A 363 10.51 3.55 -17.02
N GLY A 364 11.57 3.93 -17.74
CA GLY A 364 12.16 3.16 -18.85
C GLY A 364 11.90 3.70 -20.26
N ILE A 365 10.96 4.64 -20.41
CA ILE A 365 10.70 5.39 -21.67
C ILE A 365 10.53 6.87 -21.40
N ALA A 366 10.60 7.68 -22.45
CA ALA A 366 10.41 9.14 -22.40
C ALA A 366 9.22 9.59 -23.25
N SER A 367 8.70 10.79 -22.96
CA SER A 367 7.73 11.43 -23.85
C SER A 367 8.37 11.75 -25.19
N GLY A 368 7.67 11.40 -26.27
CA GLY A 368 8.17 11.52 -27.64
C GLY A 368 8.83 10.24 -28.17
N ASP A 369 9.10 9.26 -27.34
CA ASP A 369 9.58 7.95 -27.80
C ASP A 369 8.54 7.30 -28.72
N THR A 370 9.03 6.61 -29.75
CA THR A 370 8.16 5.81 -30.63
C THR A 370 8.27 4.34 -30.23
N VAL A 371 7.13 3.73 -29.91
CA VAL A 371 7.07 2.34 -29.43
C VAL A 371 6.21 1.46 -30.34
N ILE A 372 6.48 0.15 -30.28
CA ILE A 372 5.56 -0.82 -30.90
C ILE A 372 4.39 -1.00 -29.92
N GLY A 373 3.20 -0.61 -30.35
CA GLY A 373 1.94 -0.79 -29.63
C GLY A 373 1.42 -2.23 -29.79
N SER A 374 0.46 -2.42 -30.67
CA SER A 374 -0.07 -3.76 -30.95
C SER A 374 0.91 -4.57 -31.82
N GLY A 375 0.92 -5.89 -31.60
CA GLY A 375 1.78 -6.81 -32.34
C GLY A 375 3.17 -7.03 -31.75
N ALA A 376 3.56 -6.32 -30.69
CA ALA A 376 4.85 -6.50 -30.00
C ALA A 376 5.07 -7.96 -29.58
N ILE A 377 4.02 -8.67 -29.19
CA ILE A 377 4.07 -10.09 -28.79
C ILE A 377 4.70 -10.99 -29.85
N LEU A 378 4.59 -10.65 -31.13
CA LEU A 378 5.17 -11.41 -32.23
C LEU A 378 6.71 -11.37 -32.22
N LEU A 379 7.28 -10.33 -31.59
CA LEU A 379 8.73 -10.16 -31.43
C LEU A 379 9.26 -10.73 -30.13
N LYS A 380 8.42 -11.24 -29.25
CA LYS A 380 8.83 -11.78 -27.94
C LYS A 380 9.97 -12.82 -28.01
N PRO A 381 10.01 -13.78 -28.95
CA PRO A 381 11.11 -14.74 -29.05
C PRO A 381 12.47 -14.05 -29.31
N LEU A 382 12.47 -13.00 -30.16
CA LEU A 382 13.69 -12.24 -30.47
C LEU A 382 14.11 -11.33 -29.32
N VAL A 383 13.15 -10.77 -28.57
CA VAL A 383 13.42 -10.03 -27.34
C VAL A 383 14.09 -10.92 -26.32
N VAL A 384 13.59 -12.14 -26.10
CA VAL A 384 14.21 -13.11 -25.20
C VAL A 384 15.64 -13.42 -25.63
N GLN A 385 15.89 -13.60 -26.92
CA GLN A 385 17.23 -13.85 -27.45
C GLN A 385 18.13 -12.61 -27.26
N ALA A 386 17.67 -11.40 -27.59
CA ALA A 386 18.44 -10.16 -27.43
C ALA A 386 18.77 -9.79 -25.97
N LEU A 387 18.07 -10.39 -25.00
CA LEU A 387 18.35 -10.26 -23.57
C LEU A 387 19.34 -11.30 -23.04
N GLN A 388 19.65 -12.35 -23.82
CA GLN A 388 20.58 -13.42 -23.45
C GLN A 388 21.98 -13.22 -24.06
N ASP A 389 22.06 -12.44 -25.15
CA ASP A 389 23.30 -12.01 -25.81
C ASP A 389 23.90 -10.76 -25.12
#